data_9a8cb019283f8428eb696aa3be8ce3d2
#
_entry.id   9a8cb019283f8428eb696aa3be8ce3d2
#
_cell.length_a   1.000
_cell.length_b   1.000
_cell.length_c   1.000
_cell.angle_alpha   90.00
_cell.angle_beta   90.00
_cell.angle_gamma   90.00
#
_symmetry.space_group_name_H-M   'P 1'
#
loop_
_entity.id
_entity.type
_entity.pdbx_description
1 polymer ?
#
loop_
_entity_poly.entity_id
_entity_poly.type
_entity_poly.pdbx_seq_one_letter_code
_entity_poly.pdbx_strand_id
1 'polypeptide(L)'
;MVSSSVASYALHVECKGNAALLTHAGDTLFLFEKEPELNCKLGAVDWYRLPDTITPVASGVDYLYAEHGEGYMIKLGELREVFWVFDYDSLRADITAVDAILSCTETELQLEGIIPKMQYTNLQGKLCTYPRQCRVSYMDAKWSSESEAWVDSLAQQEADFRETIVVGASPVATDFTISDPLAALLELTEDSLRSSVYSPMALKANPLAIVTTRGKEGDPSNEVERPIDPSELIRRSAPLIVTFRANALNADYYQWNIYRGSDRILQRNEAQHQYTFTEPGNYRAVVGMSNSHDCQLDSVEFLISVSESMLTVPNVFTPNGDGMNDEFRVVYRSIKEFHCWVYNRWGHKVYEWTDPAKGWDGTIGGKPAAEGAYYYVIRALGTDAESDYMLKPVYTKKLKKQELPIGVYQLSGHINLIRGGK
;
A
#
# COMPACT_ATOMS: atom_id res chain seq x y z
N MET A 1 15.25 -10.28 -5.92
CA MET A 1 16.38 -10.20 -6.87
C MET A 1 17.66 -10.13 -6.07
N VAL A 2 18.30 -11.26 -5.85
CA VAL A 2 19.65 -11.29 -5.27
C VAL A 2 20.60 -11.29 -6.45
N SER A 3 21.23 -10.16 -6.70
CA SER A 3 22.31 -10.02 -7.68
C SER A 3 23.54 -10.74 -7.14
N SER A 4 23.74 -11.98 -7.55
CA SER A 4 25.01 -12.65 -7.36
C SER A 4 25.99 -12.14 -8.42
N SER A 5 26.82 -11.17 -8.06
CA SER A 5 28.03 -10.89 -8.80
C SER A 5 29.01 -12.05 -8.57
N VAL A 6 28.91 -13.08 -9.37
CA VAL A 6 29.90 -14.15 -9.43
C VAL A 6 31.09 -13.59 -10.18
N ALA A 7 32.22 -13.38 -9.50
CA ALA A 7 33.52 -13.29 -10.15
C ALA A 7 33.72 -14.63 -10.85
N SER A 8 33.55 -14.63 -12.17
CA SER A 8 33.78 -15.80 -13.03
C SER A 8 35.30 -16.09 -13.04
N TYR A 9 35.76 -16.89 -12.09
CA TYR A 9 36.95 -17.68 -12.35
C TYR A 9 36.52 -18.77 -13.33
N ALA A 10 37.05 -18.73 -14.55
CA ALA A 10 36.78 -19.75 -15.56
C ALA A 10 37.30 -21.09 -15.04
N LEU A 11 36.43 -21.94 -14.48
CA LEU A 11 36.78 -23.31 -14.13
C LEU A 11 37.24 -24.03 -15.41
N HIS A 12 38.34 -24.77 -15.29
CA HIS A 12 38.86 -25.57 -16.40
C HIS A 12 38.17 -26.94 -16.48
N VAL A 13 37.35 -27.28 -15.48
CA VAL A 13 36.50 -28.46 -15.50
C VAL A 13 35.09 -28.09 -15.96
N GLU A 14 34.58 -28.85 -16.90
CA GLU A 14 33.19 -28.79 -17.37
C GLU A 14 32.51 -30.15 -17.28
N CYS A 15 31.22 -30.13 -17.34
CA CYS A 15 30.41 -31.33 -17.27
C CYS A 15 29.84 -31.65 -18.64
N LYS A 16 29.78 -32.92 -18.96
CA LYS A 16 29.08 -33.42 -20.13
C LYS A 16 27.64 -33.71 -19.77
N GLY A 17 26.70 -33.03 -20.43
CA GLY A 17 25.26 -33.14 -20.15
C GLY A 17 24.69 -32.01 -19.34
N ASN A 18 23.46 -32.20 -18.81
CA ASN A 18 22.80 -31.22 -17.97
C ASN A 18 23.48 -31.12 -16.60
N ALA A 19 24.09 -29.97 -16.35
CA ALA A 19 24.75 -29.70 -15.08
C ALA A 19 24.61 -28.25 -14.69
N ALA A 20 24.47 -27.99 -13.39
CA ALA A 20 24.47 -26.69 -12.81
C ALA A 20 25.68 -26.48 -11.89
N LEU A 21 26.22 -25.26 -11.89
CA LEU A 21 27.29 -24.85 -11.00
C LEU A 21 26.73 -24.06 -9.85
N LEU A 22 26.97 -24.53 -8.62
CA LEU A 22 26.57 -23.92 -7.39
C LEU A 22 27.80 -23.48 -6.59
N THR A 23 27.63 -22.51 -5.71
CA THR A 23 28.66 -22.09 -4.77
C THR A 23 28.13 -22.09 -3.35
N HIS A 24 28.91 -22.61 -2.42
CA HIS A 24 28.56 -22.63 -1.01
C HIS A 24 29.79 -22.46 -0.13
N ALA A 25 29.77 -21.45 0.76
CA ALA A 25 30.88 -21.14 1.68
C ALA A 25 32.27 -20.97 0.99
N GLY A 26 32.29 -20.58 -0.28
CA GLY A 26 33.50 -20.46 -1.09
C GLY A 26 33.90 -21.74 -1.84
N ASP A 27 33.20 -22.82 -1.64
CA ASP A 27 33.39 -24.07 -2.35
C ASP A 27 32.54 -24.12 -3.63
N THR A 28 33.02 -24.84 -4.64
CA THR A 28 32.34 -25.06 -5.91
C THR A 28 31.66 -26.41 -5.91
N LEU A 29 30.36 -26.45 -6.25
CA LEU A 29 29.54 -27.64 -6.29
C LEU A 29 28.97 -27.83 -7.68
N PHE A 30 29.13 -29.04 -8.27
CA PHE A 30 28.48 -29.45 -9.50
C PHE A 30 27.24 -30.26 -9.19
N LEU A 31 26.10 -29.87 -9.75
CA LEU A 31 24.85 -30.61 -9.70
C LEU A 31 24.60 -31.21 -11.11
N PHE A 32 24.37 -32.52 -11.19
CA PHE A 32 24.11 -33.26 -12.41
C PHE A 32 22.73 -33.88 -12.45
N GLU A 33 22.24 -34.18 -13.63
CA GLU A 33 21.04 -34.99 -13.78
C GLU A 33 21.35 -36.48 -13.54
N LYS A 34 22.33 -37.03 -14.22
CA LYS A 34 22.76 -38.44 -14.18
C LYS A 34 24.22 -38.61 -14.57
N GLU A 35 24.84 -39.63 -14.03
CA GLU A 35 26.17 -40.12 -14.45
C GLU A 35 27.20 -39.00 -14.77
N PRO A 36 27.73 -38.36 -13.73
CA PRO A 36 28.56 -37.17 -13.90
C PRO A 36 29.88 -37.49 -14.58
N GLU A 37 30.00 -37.22 -15.89
CA GLU A 37 31.25 -37.21 -16.62
C GLU A 37 31.83 -35.80 -16.59
N LEU A 38 32.96 -35.66 -15.92
CA LEU A 38 33.75 -34.43 -15.85
C LEU A 38 34.82 -34.42 -16.92
N ASN A 39 34.97 -33.31 -17.63
CA ASN A 39 36.00 -33.12 -18.65
C ASN A 39 36.88 -31.92 -18.31
N CYS A 40 38.19 -32.09 -18.47
CA CYS A 40 39.14 -30.98 -18.28
C CYS A 40 39.46 -30.31 -19.61
N LYS A 41 39.16 -29.01 -19.70
CA LYS A 41 39.46 -28.19 -20.90
C LYS A 41 40.95 -28.02 -21.20
N LEU A 42 41.78 -28.26 -20.20
CA LEU A 42 43.23 -28.17 -20.33
C LEU A 42 43.87 -29.44 -20.95
N GLY A 43 43.06 -30.46 -21.23
CA GLY A 43 43.52 -31.78 -21.70
C GLY A 43 43.83 -32.74 -20.52
N ALA A 44 44.76 -33.66 -20.73
CA ALA A 44 45.10 -34.69 -19.76
C ALA A 44 45.69 -34.12 -18.49
N VAL A 45 45.08 -34.44 -17.33
CA VAL A 45 45.44 -33.99 -15.97
C VAL A 45 45.44 -35.17 -15.01
N ASP A 46 45.94 -34.95 -13.81
CA ASP A 46 45.79 -35.89 -12.69
C ASP A 46 44.58 -35.52 -11.84
N TRP A 47 43.72 -36.49 -11.58
CA TRP A 47 42.50 -36.37 -10.79
C TRP A 47 42.69 -37.00 -9.41
N TYR A 48 42.30 -36.30 -8.37
CA TYR A 48 42.39 -36.74 -6.99
C TYR A 48 40.99 -36.78 -6.37
N ARG A 49 40.71 -37.79 -5.54
CA ARG A 49 39.47 -37.84 -4.74
C ARG A 49 39.78 -37.40 -3.34
N LEU A 50 39.09 -36.40 -2.86
CA LEU A 50 39.29 -35.86 -1.52
C LEU A 50 38.85 -36.86 -0.42
N PRO A 51 39.54 -36.92 0.73
CA PRO A 51 40.58 -36.00 1.17
C PRO A 51 42.00 -36.36 0.72
N ASP A 52 42.21 -37.45 -0.07
CA ASP A 52 43.55 -37.81 -0.59
C ASP A 52 43.95 -36.84 -1.73
N THR A 53 44.99 -36.07 -1.51
CA THR A 53 45.57 -35.13 -2.49
C THR A 53 46.94 -35.56 -3.00
N ILE A 54 47.32 -36.79 -2.69
CA ILE A 54 48.64 -37.36 -2.99
C ILE A 54 48.55 -38.46 -4.08
N THR A 55 47.61 -39.39 -3.88
CA THR A 55 47.41 -40.51 -4.79
C THR A 55 46.30 -40.19 -5.80
N PRO A 56 46.62 -40.01 -7.10
CA PRO A 56 45.57 -39.74 -8.08
C PRO A 56 44.68 -40.96 -8.29
N VAL A 57 43.37 -40.75 -8.41
CA VAL A 57 42.38 -41.78 -8.80
C VAL A 57 42.43 -42.04 -10.33
N ALA A 58 42.88 -41.03 -11.09
CA ALA A 58 43.15 -41.15 -12.50
C ALA A 58 44.28 -40.19 -12.89
N SER A 59 45.22 -40.65 -13.75
CA SER A 59 46.37 -39.85 -14.16
C SER A 59 46.49 -39.78 -15.67
N GLY A 60 46.81 -38.57 -16.17
CA GLY A 60 47.04 -38.35 -17.56
C GLY A 60 45.79 -38.55 -18.43
N VAL A 61 44.62 -38.28 -17.91
CA VAL A 61 43.32 -38.37 -18.61
C VAL A 61 42.60 -37.04 -18.57
N ASP A 62 41.80 -36.79 -19.58
CA ASP A 62 41.03 -35.56 -19.74
C ASP A 62 39.58 -35.67 -19.21
N TYR A 63 39.17 -36.84 -18.78
CA TYR A 63 37.85 -37.08 -18.21
C TYR A 63 37.89 -37.98 -16.95
N LEU A 64 36.83 -37.85 -16.12
CA LEU A 64 36.60 -38.69 -14.94
C LEU A 64 35.09 -38.88 -14.73
N TYR A 65 34.68 -40.11 -14.40
CA TYR A 65 33.35 -40.36 -13.88
C TYR A 65 33.36 -40.14 -12.36
N ALA A 66 32.57 -39.18 -11.91
CA ALA A 66 32.52 -38.78 -10.50
C ALA A 66 31.40 -39.51 -9.74
N GLU A 67 31.53 -39.65 -8.42
CA GLU A 67 30.53 -40.24 -7.54
C GLU A 67 29.79 -39.17 -6.73
N HIS A 68 28.50 -39.42 -6.42
CA HIS A 68 27.65 -38.53 -5.66
C HIS A 68 28.23 -38.22 -4.27
N GLY A 69 28.23 -36.93 -3.89
CA GLY A 69 28.67 -36.44 -2.57
C GLY A 69 30.17 -36.35 -2.38
N GLU A 70 30.97 -36.80 -3.38
CA GLU A 70 32.40 -36.79 -3.29
C GLU A 70 33.04 -35.49 -3.78
N GLY A 71 34.21 -35.17 -3.20
CA GLY A 71 35.04 -34.05 -3.62
C GLY A 71 36.20 -34.49 -4.52
N TYR A 72 36.49 -33.67 -5.50
CA TYR A 72 37.57 -33.91 -6.44
C TYR A 72 38.51 -32.70 -6.56
N MET A 73 39.76 -32.99 -6.90
CA MET A 73 40.76 -31.98 -7.24
C MET A 73 41.44 -32.36 -8.54
N ILE A 74 41.56 -31.40 -9.46
CA ILE A 74 42.49 -31.53 -10.58
C ILE A 74 43.80 -30.83 -10.28
N LYS A 75 44.91 -31.37 -10.83
CA LYS A 75 46.22 -30.79 -10.69
C LYS A 75 46.94 -30.79 -12.05
N LEU A 76 47.43 -29.62 -12.43
CA LEU A 76 48.27 -29.44 -13.63
C LEU A 76 49.34 -28.40 -13.31
N GLY A 77 50.59 -28.86 -13.04
CA GLY A 77 51.64 -27.97 -12.54
C GLY A 77 51.26 -27.30 -11.21
N GLU A 78 51.23 -25.98 -11.18
CA GLU A 78 50.83 -25.21 -10.02
C GLU A 78 49.29 -25.00 -9.90
N LEU A 79 48.53 -25.27 -10.97
CA LEU A 79 47.09 -25.15 -11.00
C LEU A 79 46.44 -26.24 -10.14
N ARG A 80 45.55 -25.83 -9.26
CA ARG A 80 44.69 -26.73 -8.47
C ARG A 80 43.28 -26.18 -8.44
N GLU A 81 42.34 -26.99 -8.89
CA GLU A 81 40.89 -26.68 -8.78
C GLU A 81 40.20 -27.78 -7.97
N VAL A 82 39.33 -27.36 -7.06
CA VAL A 82 38.63 -28.25 -6.13
C VAL A 82 37.14 -28.00 -6.26
N PHE A 83 36.38 -29.09 -6.29
CA PHE A 83 34.94 -29.07 -6.42
C PHE A 83 34.32 -30.34 -5.85
N TRP A 84 33.03 -30.29 -5.57
CA TRP A 84 32.21 -31.42 -5.11
C TRP A 84 31.12 -31.71 -6.12
N VAL A 85 30.68 -32.97 -6.19
CA VAL A 85 29.77 -33.46 -7.20
C VAL A 85 28.52 -34.06 -6.56
N PHE A 86 27.37 -33.66 -7.08
CA PHE A 86 26.08 -34.14 -6.63
C PHE A 86 25.21 -34.61 -7.79
N ASP A 87 24.65 -35.79 -7.65
CA ASP A 87 23.67 -36.35 -8.56
C ASP A 87 22.27 -35.92 -8.09
N TYR A 88 21.47 -35.35 -8.96
CA TYR A 88 20.12 -34.87 -8.63
C TYR A 88 19.16 -36.03 -8.31
N ASP A 89 19.26 -37.17 -9.03
CA ASP A 89 18.41 -38.33 -8.75
C ASP A 89 18.57 -38.83 -7.30
N SER A 90 19.80 -38.74 -6.76
CA SER A 90 20.09 -39.07 -5.34
C SER A 90 19.62 -38.00 -4.34
N LEU A 91 19.39 -36.78 -4.82
CA LEU A 91 18.89 -35.66 -4.02
C LEU A 91 17.37 -35.46 -4.15
N ARG A 92 16.73 -36.18 -5.04
CA ARG A 92 15.29 -36.08 -5.28
C ARG A 92 14.51 -36.35 -4.01
N ALA A 93 13.61 -35.44 -3.66
CA ALA A 93 12.77 -35.63 -2.50
C ALA A 93 11.66 -36.65 -2.82
N ASP A 94 11.46 -37.63 -1.91
CA ASP A 94 10.36 -38.60 -1.97
C ASP A 94 9.33 -38.23 -0.90
N ILE A 95 8.42 -37.28 -1.27
CA ILE A 95 7.38 -36.81 -0.37
C ILE A 95 6.06 -37.46 -0.74
N THR A 96 5.43 -38.10 0.20
CA THR A 96 4.22 -38.92 0.03
C THR A 96 2.94 -38.17 0.42
N ALA A 97 3.01 -37.24 1.38
CA ALA A 97 1.87 -36.44 1.81
C ALA A 97 2.28 -35.01 2.27
N VAL A 98 1.33 -34.11 2.17
CA VAL A 98 1.42 -32.73 2.66
C VAL A 98 0.14 -32.42 3.44
N ASP A 99 0.27 -32.20 4.74
CA ASP A 99 -0.81 -31.72 5.60
C ASP A 99 -0.57 -30.28 6.01
N ALA A 100 -1.66 -29.50 6.17
CA ALA A 100 -1.57 -28.10 6.56
C ALA A 100 -2.27 -27.83 7.89
N ILE A 101 -1.57 -27.18 8.80
CA ILE A 101 -2.10 -26.64 10.05
C ILE A 101 -2.26 -25.13 9.86
N LEU A 102 -3.52 -24.69 9.84
CA LEU A 102 -3.86 -23.30 9.59
C LEU A 102 -3.88 -22.47 10.86
N SER A 103 -3.39 -21.24 10.79
CA SER A 103 -3.57 -20.22 11.82
C SER A 103 -4.04 -18.90 11.21
N CYS A 104 -4.20 -17.86 12.03
CA CYS A 104 -4.64 -16.55 11.59
C CYS A 104 -3.60 -15.81 10.71
N THR A 105 -2.33 -16.08 10.91
CA THR A 105 -1.22 -15.33 10.31
C THR A 105 -0.33 -16.17 9.40
N GLU A 106 -0.26 -17.48 9.66
CA GLU A 106 0.62 -18.39 8.95
C GLU A 106 0.00 -19.77 8.80
N THR A 107 0.53 -20.56 7.88
CA THR A 107 0.18 -21.96 7.66
C THR A 107 1.46 -22.79 7.82
N GLU A 108 1.40 -23.79 8.68
CA GLU A 108 2.45 -24.78 8.85
C GLU A 108 2.13 -26.00 7.97
N LEU A 109 3.01 -26.29 7.01
CA LEU A 109 2.92 -27.45 6.14
C LEU A 109 3.80 -28.57 6.72
N GLN A 110 3.21 -29.73 6.98
CA GLN A 110 3.89 -30.91 7.45
C GLN A 110 4.06 -31.89 6.30
N LEU A 111 5.32 -32.24 5.99
CA LEU A 111 5.68 -33.10 4.88
C LEU A 111 6.00 -34.49 5.41
N GLU A 112 5.34 -35.51 4.86
CA GLU A 112 5.69 -36.91 5.10
C GLU A 112 6.56 -37.43 3.97
N GLY A 113 7.72 -38.03 4.29
CA GLY A 113 8.62 -38.58 3.30
C GLY A 113 10.10 -38.34 3.61
N ILE A 114 10.93 -38.43 2.59
CA ILE A 114 12.39 -38.29 2.71
C ILE A 114 12.84 -37.09 1.92
N ILE A 115 13.55 -36.17 2.58
CA ILE A 115 14.21 -35.03 1.96
C ILE A 115 15.72 -35.23 2.09
N PRO A 116 16.43 -35.72 1.04
CA PRO A 116 17.86 -35.93 1.10
C PRO A 116 18.63 -34.64 1.34
N LYS A 117 19.64 -34.70 2.21
CA LYS A 117 20.51 -33.56 2.49
C LYS A 117 21.66 -33.50 1.50
N MET A 118 21.94 -32.34 0.93
CA MET A 118 23.10 -32.09 0.12
C MET A 118 24.29 -31.75 1.04
N GLN A 119 25.09 -32.76 1.39
CA GLN A 119 26.19 -32.63 2.35
C GLN A 119 27.53 -33.05 1.74
N TYR A 120 28.60 -32.37 2.13
CA TYR A 120 29.97 -32.67 1.70
C TYR A 120 30.96 -32.30 2.82
N THR A 121 32.13 -32.91 2.76
CA THR A 121 33.24 -32.57 3.68
C THR A 121 34.22 -31.67 2.93
N ASN A 122 34.40 -30.43 3.39
CA ASN A 122 35.32 -29.47 2.74
C ASN A 122 36.80 -29.82 2.97
N LEU A 123 37.70 -29.06 2.34
CA LEU A 123 39.15 -29.27 2.45
C LEU A 123 39.68 -29.17 3.91
N GLN A 124 38.98 -28.49 4.80
CA GLN A 124 39.33 -28.38 6.23
C GLN A 124 38.81 -29.55 7.06
N GLY A 125 38.17 -30.54 6.45
CA GLY A 125 37.57 -31.66 7.12
C GLY A 125 36.24 -31.33 7.83
N LYS A 126 35.64 -30.17 7.54
CA LYS A 126 34.36 -29.78 8.13
C LYS A 126 33.20 -30.27 7.24
N LEU A 127 32.21 -30.89 7.89
CA LEU A 127 30.95 -31.24 7.23
C LEU A 127 30.16 -29.94 6.93
N CYS A 128 29.87 -29.72 5.68
CA CYS A 128 29.07 -28.61 5.16
C CYS A 128 27.76 -29.16 4.61
N THR A 129 26.67 -28.37 4.79
CA THR A 129 25.35 -28.72 4.25
C THR A 129 24.90 -27.56 3.36
N TYR A 130 24.63 -27.84 2.11
CA TYR A 130 24.05 -26.86 1.19
C TYR A 130 22.58 -26.61 1.56
N PRO A 131 22.14 -25.35 1.78
CA PRO A 131 20.77 -25.05 2.13
C PRO A 131 19.85 -25.31 0.94
N ARG A 132 18.99 -26.31 1.05
CA ARG A 132 17.96 -26.57 0.06
C ARG A 132 16.75 -25.70 0.33
N GLN A 133 16.23 -25.09 -0.73
CA GLN A 133 14.99 -24.33 -0.71
C GLN A 133 13.93 -25.12 -1.47
N CYS A 134 12.67 -24.93 -1.11
CA CYS A 134 11.53 -25.35 -1.91
C CYS A 134 10.68 -24.13 -2.24
N ARG A 135 9.88 -24.25 -3.30
CA ARG A 135 8.89 -23.25 -3.66
C ARG A 135 7.51 -23.76 -3.26
N VAL A 136 6.82 -22.95 -2.45
CA VAL A 136 5.43 -23.21 -2.08
C VAL A 136 4.54 -22.24 -2.83
N SER A 137 3.57 -22.77 -3.57
CA SER A 137 2.59 -22.00 -4.32
C SER A 137 1.20 -22.24 -3.76
N TYR A 138 0.42 -21.19 -3.55
CA TYR A 138 -0.96 -21.28 -3.02
C TYR A 138 -1.78 -20.06 -3.46
N MET A 139 -3.10 -20.18 -3.43
CA MET A 139 -3.99 -19.05 -3.73
C MET A 139 -4.02 -18.11 -2.55
N ASP A 140 -3.99 -16.84 -2.84
CA ASP A 140 -4.12 -15.71 -1.93
C ASP A 140 -5.06 -14.67 -2.54
N ALA A 141 -5.36 -13.59 -1.85
CA ALA A 141 -6.13 -12.47 -2.37
C ALA A 141 -5.38 -11.15 -2.20
N LYS A 142 -5.50 -10.29 -3.23
CA LYS A 142 -4.97 -8.93 -3.25
C LYS A 142 -6.10 -7.93 -3.48
N TRP A 143 -6.03 -6.81 -2.79
CA TRP A 143 -6.94 -5.70 -3.05
C TRP A 143 -6.62 -5.02 -4.38
N SER A 144 -7.64 -4.89 -5.25
CA SER A 144 -7.55 -4.12 -6.47
C SER A 144 -8.23 -2.76 -6.28
N SER A 145 -7.45 -1.69 -6.36
CA SER A 145 -7.97 -0.32 -6.27
C SER A 145 -8.80 0.06 -7.51
N GLU A 146 -8.57 -0.60 -8.65
CA GLU A 146 -9.31 -0.34 -9.89
C GLU A 146 -10.73 -0.90 -9.85
N SER A 147 -10.90 -2.12 -9.34
CA SER A 147 -12.21 -2.77 -9.20
C SER A 147 -12.86 -2.54 -7.84
N GLU A 148 -12.17 -1.91 -6.88
CA GLU A 148 -12.54 -1.78 -5.47
C GLU A 148 -12.97 -3.13 -4.86
N ALA A 149 -12.25 -4.20 -5.20
CA ALA A 149 -12.57 -5.56 -4.79
C ALA A 149 -11.31 -6.38 -4.49
N TRP A 150 -11.50 -7.46 -3.71
CA TRP A 150 -10.49 -8.49 -3.56
C TRP A 150 -10.47 -9.36 -4.83
N VAL A 151 -9.28 -9.62 -5.34
CA VAL A 151 -9.05 -10.51 -6.49
C VAL A 151 -8.10 -11.63 -6.09
N ASP A 152 -8.41 -12.82 -6.57
CA ASP A 152 -7.55 -13.98 -6.34
C ASP A 152 -6.18 -13.76 -6.98
N SER A 153 -5.14 -14.17 -6.28
CA SER A 153 -3.75 -14.07 -6.74
C SER A 153 -2.96 -15.30 -6.33
N LEU A 154 -2.13 -15.80 -7.23
CA LEU A 154 -1.18 -16.86 -6.90
C LEU A 154 -0.05 -16.27 -6.04
N ALA A 155 0.10 -16.75 -4.83
CA ALA A 155 1.25 -16.49 -3.98
C ALA A 155 2.31 -17.56 -4.21
N GLN A 156 3.58 -17.15 -4.23
CA GLN A 156 4.73 -18.03 -4.28
C GLN A 156 5.73 -17.58 -3.21
N GLN A 157 6.16 -18.53 -2.41
CA GLN A 157 7.11 -18.30 -1.33
C GLN A 157 8.22 -19.34 -1.39
N GLU A 158 9.47 -18.89 -1.28
CA GLU A 158 10.61 -19.79 -1.07
C GLU A 158 10.78 -20.03 0.42
N ALA A 159 11.03 -21.27 0.79
CA ALA A 159 11.23 -21.70 2.17
C ALA A 159 12.30 -22.78 2.24
N ASP A 160 12.88 -22.95 3.42
CA ASP A 160 13.81 -24.08 3.66
C ASP A 160 13.07 -25.41 3.45
N PHE A 161 13.66 -26.28 2.63
CA PHE A 161 13.09 -27.57 2.33
C PHE A 161 13.32 -28.54 3.50
N ARG A 162 12.33 -28.63 4.38
CA ARG A 162 12.35 -29.41 5.63
C ARG A 162 11.02 -30.15 5.79
N GLU A 163 10.96 -31.03 6.79
CA GLU A 163 9.73 -31.73 7.18
C GLU A 163 8.58 -30.78 7.57
N THR A 164 8.93 -29.60 8.10
CA THR A 164 7.96 -28.56 8.45
C THR A 164 8.34 -27.25 7.72
N ILE A 165 7.37 -26.69 6.98
CA ILE A 165 7.52 -25.44 6.23
C ILE A 165 6.46 -24.46 6.70
N VAL A 166 6.83 -23.21 6.94
CA VAL A 166 5.90 -22.17 7.35
C VAL A 166 5.75 -21.16 6.20
N VAL A 167 4.50 -20.91 5.80
CA VAL A 167 4.12 -19.92 4.78
C VAL A 167 3.04 -18.99 5.32
N GLY A 168 2.76 -17.91 4.60
CA GLY A 168 1.69 -16.97 4.96
C GLY A 168 0.31 -17.64 4.92
N ALA A 169 -0.58 -17.21 5.81
CA ALA A 169 -1.97 -17.68 5.82
C ALA A 169 -2.76 -17.12 4.65
N SER A 170 -3.57 -17.97 4.03
CA SER A 170 -4.47 -17.60 2.93
C SER A 170 -5.86 -17.20 3.45
N PRO A 171 -6.44 -16.09 2.95
CA PRO A 171 -7.82 -15.71 3.23
C PRO A 171 -8.84 -16.37 2.28
N VAL A 172 -8.38 -17.16 1.31
CA VAL A 172 -9.22 -17.88 0.34
C VAL A 172 -8.98 -19.37 0.42
N ALA A 173 -9.96 -20.17 -0.04
CA ALA A 173 -9.79 -21.60 -0.11
C ALA A 173 -8.63 -21.94 -1.05
N THR A 174 -7.70 -22.75 -0.58
CA THR A 174 -6.48 -23.08 -1.30
C THR A 174 -5.99 -24.47 -1.01
N ASP A 175 -5.23 -25.00 -1.95
CA ASP A 175 -4.27 -26.08 -1.74
C ASP A 175 -2.85 -25.53 -1.81
N PHE A 176 -1.90 -26.27 -1.31
CA PHE A 176 -0.49 -25.91 -1.31
C PHE A 176 0.27 -26.84 -2.25
N THR A 177 0.98 -26.26 -3.20
CA THR A 177 1.84 -26.99 -4.13
C THR A 177 3.29 -26.72 -3.75
N ILE A 178 4.02 -27.78 -3.48
CA ILE A 178 5.45 -27.73 -3.12
C ILE A 178 6.28 -28.27 -4.28
N SER A 179 7.27 -27.53 -4.73
CA SER A 179 8.21 -27.96 -5.79
C SER A 179 9.66 -27.75 -5.37
N ASP A 180 10.54 -28.57 -5.93
CA ASP A 180 12.00 -28.50 -5.73
C ASP A 180 12.63 -27.72 -6.88
N PRO A 181 13.10 -26.46 -6.68
CA PRO A 181 13.68 -25.66 -7.73
C PRO A 181 15.06 -26.14 -8.21
N LEU A 182 15.68 -27.12 -7.55
CA LEU A 182 16.95 -27.71 -8.05
C LEU A 182 16.76 -28.37 -9.42
N ALA A 183 15.59 -28.93 -9.70
CA ALA A 183 15.25 -29.48 -11.01
C ALA A 183 15.34 -28.41 -12.12
N ALA A 184 14.87 -27.21 -11.85
CA ALA A 184 14.88 -26.11 -12.81
C ALA A 184 16.30 -25.67 -13.18
N LEU A 185 17.28 -25.83 -12.27
CA LEU A 185 18.70 -25.53 -12.57
C LEU A 185 19.29 -26.47 -13.62
N LEU A 186 18.69 -27.65 -13.76
CA LEU A 186 19.07 -28.67 -14.73
C LEU A 186 18.13 -28.70 -15.94
N GLU A 187 17.27 -27.69 -16.11
CA GLU A 187 16.25 -27.63 -17.15
C GLU A 187 15.27 -28.84 -17.13
N LEU A 188 15.13 -29.46 -15.98
CA LEU A 188 14.21 -30.57 -15.75
C LEU A 188 12.84 -30.07 -15.32
N THR A 189 11.82 -30.90 -15.52
CA THR A 189 10.48 -30.63 -14.97
C THR A 189 10.54 -30.74 -13.46
N GLU A 190 10.11 -29.68 -12.75
CA GLU A 190 10.02 -29.69 -11.30
C GLU A 190 8.97 -30.72 -10.85
N ASP A 191 9.38 -31.65 -9.99
CA ASP A 191 8.41 -32.49 -9.28
C ASP A 191 7.64 -31.63 -8.30
N SER A 192 6.34 -31.74 -8.34
CA SER A 192 5.46 -30.99 -7.43
C SER A 192 4.49 -31.91 -6.72
N LEU A 193 4.33 -31.69 -5.42
CA LEU A 193 3.31 -32.35 -4.63
C LEU A 193 2.26 -31.34 -4.20
N ARG A 194 0.99 -31.76 -4.24
CA ARG A 194 -0.16 -30.93 -3.93
C ARG A 194 -0.91 -31.47 -2.73
N SER A 195 -1.24 -30.58 -1.79
CA SER A 195 -2.08 -30.93 -0.62
C SER A 195 -3.55 -31.08 -1.00
N SER A 196 -4.38 -31.48 -0.06
CA SER A 196 -5.82 -31.26 -0.13
C SER A 196 -6.18 -29.78 -0.12
N VAL A 197 -7.41 -29.44 -0.49
CA VAL A 197 -7.93 -28.07 -0.41
C VAL A 197 -8.38 -27.76 1.02
N TYR A 198 -7.90 -26.66 1.57
CA TYR A 198 -8.27 -26.18 2.90
C TYR A 198 -9.19 -24.98 2.84
N SER A 199 -10.12 -24.91 3.79
CA SER A 199 -10.98 -23.73 3.97
C SER A 199 -10.18 -22.59 4.61
N PRO A 200 -10.44 -21.32 4.24
CA PRO A 200 -9.67 -20.20 4.78
C PRO A 200 -9.96 -19.95 6.25
N MET A 201 -8.92 -19.65 7.01
CA MET A 201 -9.01 -19.23 8.41
C MET A 201 -8.58 -17.75 8.56
N ALA A 202 -7.62 -17.33 7.76
CA ALA A 202 -7.04 -16.01 7.85
C ALA A 202 -8.05 -14.89 7.48
N LEU A 203 -7.87 -13.75 8.12
CA LEU A 203 -8.64 -12.53 7.90
C LEU A 203 -7.76 -11.50 7.21
N LYS A 204 -8.25 -10.88 6.13
CA LYS A 204 -7.63 -9.71 5.49
C LYS A 204 -8.63 -8.58 5.35
N ALA A 205 -8.16 -7.34 5.40
CA ALA A 205 -9.00 -6.18 5.19
C ALA A 205 -8.24 -5.03 4.52
N ASN A 206 -9.01 -4.19 3.82
CA ASN A 206 -8.55 -2.92 3.26
C ASN A 206 -9.58 -1.82 3.59
N PRO A 207 -9.65 -1.35 4.85
CA PRO A 207 -10.61 -0.34 5.25
C PRO A 207 -10.45 0.96 4.48
N LEU A 208 -11.58 1.55 4.07
CA LEU A 208 -11.62 2.82 3.33
C LEU A 208 -12.58 3.80 3.99
N ALA A 209 -12.21 5.07 3.98
CA ALA A 209 -13.06 6.19 4.32
C ALA A 209 -13.30 7.04 3.06
N ILE A 210 -14.54 7.08 2.59
CA ILE A 210 -14.92 7.79 1.37
C ILE A 210 -15.67 9.04 1.76
N VAL A 211 -15.14 10.21 1.39
CA VAL A 211 -15.82 11.48 1.56
C VAL A 211 -16.85 11.63 0.46
N THR A 212 -18.13 11.71 0.84
CA THR A 212 -19.17 12.04 -0.11
C THR A 212 -19.12 13.54 -0.37
N THR A 213 -18.66 13.93 -1.57
CA THR A 213 -18.82 15.30 -2.05
C THR A 213 -20.32 15.56 -2.11
N ARG A 214 -20.78 16.64 -1.47
CA ARG A 214 -22.17 17.07 -1.52
C ARG A 214 -22.60 17.17 -2.97
N GLY A 215 -23.55 16.32 -3.35
CA GLY A 215 -23.92 16.07 -4.73
C GLY A 215 -24.18 17.34 -5.50
N LYS A 216 -23.80 17.26 -6.75
CA LYS A 216 -24.00 18.17 -7.87
C LYS A 216 -23.31 19.53 -7.77
N GLU A 217 -22.33 19.68 -8.65
CA GLU A 217 -21.79 20.93 -9.17
C GLU A 217 -21.55 22.00 -8.09
N GLY A 218 -20.34 21.97 -7.57
CA GLY A 218 -19.82 23.01 -6.71
C GLY A 218 -19.87 22.61 -5.24
N ASP A 219 -18.77 22.15 -4.74
CA ASP A 219 -18.46 22.38 -3.32
C ASP A 219 -18.86 23.86 -3.05
N PRO A 220 -19.69 24.17 -2.03
CA PRO A 220 -20.09 25.55 -1.72
C PRO A 220 -18.88 26.34 -1.15
N SER A 221 -17.80 26.33 -1.89
CA SER A 221 -16.53 26.98 -1.59
C SER A 221 -15.89 27.47 -2.87
N ASN A 222 -15.34 28.67 -2.84
CA ASN A 222 -14.46 29.21 -3.87
C ASN A 222 -13.04 29.40 -3.31
N GLU A 223 -12.71 28.75 -2.20
CA GLU A 223 -11.36 28.74 -1.65
C GLU A 223 -10.44 27.92 -2.56
N VAL A 224 -9.29 28.46 -2.90
CA VAL A 224 -8.26 27.73 -3.63
C VAL A 224 -7.67 26.69 -2.68
N GLU A 225 -7.99 25.42 -2.93
CA GLU A 225 -7.39 24.32 -2.18
C GLU A 225 -5.88 24.33 -2.44
N ARG A 226 -5.09 24.45 -1.39
CA ARG A 226 -3.66 24.15 -1.47
C ARG A 226 -3.51 22.63 -1.51
N PRO A 227 -2.64 22.07 -2.37
CA PRO A 227 -2.39 20.65 -2.37
C PRO A 227 -1.89 20.26 -0.98
N ILE A 228 -2.68 19.45 -0.28
CA ILE A 228 -2.32 18.82 0.99
C ILE A 228 -2.04 17.38 0.63
N ASP A 229 -0.94 16.83 1.15
CA ASP A 229 -0.59 15.43 0.95
C ASP A 229 -1.75 14.55 1.47
N PRO A 230 -2.40 13.74 0.61
CA PRO A 230 -3.68 13.10 0.94
C PRO A 230 -3.53 11.86 1.86
N SER A 231 -2.33 11.53 2.31
CA SER A 231 -2.11 10.20 2.88
C SER A 231 -2.63 9.98 4.30
N GLU A 232 -2.95 11.02 5.10
CA GLU A 232 -3.18 10.78 6.54
C GLU A 232 -4.34 11.51 7.21
N LEU A 233 -4.91 12.54 6.63
CA LEU A 233 -5.92 13.36 7.31
C LEU A 233 -7.06 13.82 6.40
N ILE A 234 -8.27 13.38 6.70
CA ILE A 234 -9.48 13.89 6.04
C ILE A 234 -9.79 15.29 6.58
N ARG A 235 -9.63 16.33 5.75
CA ARG A 235 -9.94 17.72 6.11
C ARG A 235 -11.06 18.27 5.24
N ARG A 236 -12.19 18.62 5.85
CA ARG A 236 -13.32 19.29 5.19
C ARG A 236 -14.07 20.14 6.22
N SER A 237 -14.95 21.01 5.75
CA SER A 237 -15.84 21.79 6.62
C SER A 237 -17.13 21.03 6.92
N ALA A 238 -17.76 21.37 8.04
CA ALA A 238 -19.06 20.82 8.46
C ALA A 238 -20.19 21.25 7.49
N PRO A 239 -21.24 20.41 7.30
CA PRO A 239 -21.30 19.00 7.64
C PRO A 239 -20.47 18.16 6.68
N LEU A 240 -19.65 17.28 7.22
CA LEU A 240 -18.83 16.35 6.44
C LEU A 240 -19.47 14.96 6.48
N ILE A 241 -19.78 14.41 5.33
CA ILE A 241 -20.35 13.06 5.18
C ILE A 241 -19.22 12.12 4.80
N VAL A 242 -19.01 11.08 5.62
CA VAL A 242 -18.01 10.05 5.38
C VAL A 242 -18.68 8.68 5.39
N THR A 243 -18.43 7.90 4.34
CA THR A 243 -18.81 6.49 4.27
C THR A 243 -17.58 5.65 4.60
N PHE A 244 -17.70 4.86 5.67
CA PHE A 244 -16.67 3.93 6.10
C PHE A 244 -16.98 2.54 5.61
N ARG A 245 -16.01 1.88 4.99
CA ARG A 245 -16.08 0.50 4.49
C ARG A 245 -14.94 -0.32 5.06
N ALA A 246 -15.23 -1.47 5.63
CA ALA A 246 -14.20 -2.37 6.16
C ALA A 246 -13.47 -3.15 5.07
N ASN A 247 -14.16 -3.48 3.98
CA ASN A 247 -13.63 -4.25 2.84
C ASN A 247 -12.80 -5.46 3.31
N ALA A 248 -13.40 -6.31 4.12
CA ALA A 248 -12.73 -7.45 4.71
C ALA A 248 -13.11 -8.77 4.02
N LEU A 249 -12.17 -9.71 3.98
CA LEU A 249 -12.38 -11.11 3.66
C LEU A 249 -12.39 -11.92 4.96
N ASN A 250 -13.35 -12.83 5.12
CA ASN A 250 -13.53 -13.72 6.28
C ASN A 250 -13.72 -13.00 7.62
N ALA A 251 -14.25 -11.78 7.62
CA ALA A 251 -14.67 -11.09 8.84
C ALA A 251 -16.15 -11.37 9.11
N ASP A 252 -16.44 -11.84 10.31
CA ASP A 252 -17.82 -12.06 10.80
C ASP A 252 -18.27 -10.91 11.70
N TYR A 253 -17.32 -10.26 12.38
CA TYR A 253 -17.58 -9.21 13.36
C TYR A 253 -16.82 -7.94 13.01
N TYR A 254 -17.53 -6.82 13.10
CA TYR A 254 -17.03 -5.48 12.87
C TYR A 254 -17.33 -4.62 14.06
N GLN A 255 -16.39 -3.75 14.44
CA GLN A 255 -16.63 -2.74 15.46
C GLN A 255 -15.99 -1.42 15.05
N TRP A 256 -16.83 -0.48 14.61
CA TRP A 256 -16.43 0.89 14.36
C TRP A 256 -16.70 1.74 15.60
N ASN A 257 -15.72 2.52 16.00
CA ASN A 257 -15.85 3.51 17.05
C ASN A 257 -15.42 4.86 16.52
N ILE A 258 -16.26 5.89 16.69
CA ILE A 258 -15.90 7.27 16.37
C ILE A 258 -15.73 8.02 17.67
N TYR A 259 -14.61 8.73 17.77
CA TYR A 259 -14.24 9.52 18.94
C TYR A 259 -14.12 11.00 18.57
N ARG A 260 -14.46 11.87 19.52
CA ARG A 260 -14.12 13.29 19.54
C ARG A 260 -13.24 13.55 20.76
N GLY A 261 -11.94 13.81 20.55
CA GLY A 261 -10.98 13.76 21.65
C GLY A 261 -10.93 12.36 22.29
N SER A 262 -11.22 12.27 23.59
CA SER A 262 -11.33 11.01 24.36
C SER A 262 -12.72 10.37 24.30
N ASP A 263 -13.75 11.11 23.93
CA ASP A 263 -15.14 10.69 24.07
C ASP A 263 -15.59 9.88 22.86
N ARG A 264 -16.07 8.67 23.09
CA ARG A 264 -16.70 7.86 22.05
C ARG A 264 -18.11 8.36 21.77
N ILE A 265 -18.32 8.88 20.57
CA ILE A 265 -19.59 9.48 20.14
C ILE A 265 -20.46 8.51 19.32
N LEU A 266 -19.87 7.47 18.74
CA LEU A 266 -20.58 6.47 17.95
C LEU A 266 -19.92 5.11 18.07
N GLN A 267 -20.74 4.04 18.07
CA GLN A 267 -20.32 2.65 17.82
C GLN A 267 -21.24 2.04 16.78
N ARG A 268 -20.68 1.29 15.80
CA ARG A 268 -21.39 0.52 14.77
C ARG A 268 -20.73 -0.83 14.58
N ASN A 269 -21.52 -1.83 14.23
CA ASN A 269 -21.06 -3.22 14.04
C ASN A 269 -21.31 -3.73 12.62
N GLU A 270 -21.44 -2.84 11.66
CA GLU A 270 -21.70 -3.15 10.25
C GLU A 270 -20.41 -3.09 9.44
N ALA A 271 -20.31 -3.88 8.36
CA ALA A 271 -19.17 -3.84 7.45
C ALA A 271 -19.01 -2.47 6.77
N GLN A 272 -20.12 -1.75 6.60
CA GLN A 272 -20.16 -0.40 6.02
C GLN A 272 -21.19 0.45 6.75
N HIS A 273 -20.86 1.70 7.03
CA HIS A 273 -21.81 2.70 7.54
C HIS A 273 -21.43 4.10 7.07
N GLN A 274 -22.39 5.02 7.16
CA GLN A 274 -22.18 6.43 6.87
C GLN A 274 -22.36 7.25 8.15
N TYR A 275 -21.50 8.25 8.34
CA TYR A 275 -21.62 9.21 9.43
C TYR A 275 -21.46 10.64 8.93
N THR A 276 -22.28 11.55 9.47
CA THR A 276 -22.25 12.99 9.17
C THR A 276 -21.69 13.76 10.35
N PHE A 277 -20.52 14.33 10.19
CA PHE A 277 -19.90 15.21 11.18
C PHE A 277 -20.49 16.61 11.03
N THR A 278 -21.37 16.99 11.93
CA THR A 278 -22.07 18.30 11.91
C THR A 278 -21.33 19.39 12.66
N GLU A 279 -20.50 19.03 13.62
CA GLU A 279 -19.76 19.97 14.45
C GLU A 279 -18.28 20.04 14.04
N PRO A 280 -17.68 21.23 14.07
CA PRO A 280 -16.23 21.39 13.90
C PRO A 280 -15.45 20.66 14.99
N GLY A 281 -14.28 20.15 14.65
CA GLY A 281 -13.42 19.47 15.61
C GLY A 281 -12.54 18.41 14.98
N ASN A 282 -11.71 17.78 15.80
CA ASN A 282 -10.90 16.66 15.40
C ASN A 282 -11.54 15.35 15.88
N TYR A 283 -11.68 14.43 14.96
CA TYR A 283 -12.31 13.15 15.18
C TYR A 283 -11.36 12.02 14.79
N ARG A 284 -11.62 10.85 15.35
CA ARG A 284 -10.89 9.63 15.10
C ARG A 284 -11.91 8.49 14.93
N ALA A 285 -11.88 7.86 13.75
CA ALA A 285 -12.69 6.66 13.50
C ALA A 285 -11.76 5.43 13.49
N VAL A 286 -12.11 4.43 14.29
CA VAL A 286 -11.33 3.22 14.49
C VAL A 286 -12.18 2.01 14.16
N VAL A 287 -11.67 1.09 13.34
CA VAL A 287 -12.31 -0.20 13.06
C VAL A 287 -11.47 -1.35 13.59
N GLY A 288 -12.10 -2.24 14.33
CA GLY A 288 -11.61 -3.58 14.65
C GLY A 288 -12.43 -4.63 13.92
N MET A 289 -11.79 -5.72 13.54
CA MET A 289 -12.42 -6.82 12.80
C MET A 289 -11.94 -8.15 13.35
N SER A 290 -12.86 -9.12 13.42
CA SER A 290 -12.55 -10.49 13.81
C SER A 290 -13.48 -11.47 13.11
N ASN A 291 -13.15 -12.77 13.21
CA ASN A 291 -13.99 -13.83 12.68
C ASN A 291 -14.31 -14.90 13.75
N SER A 292 -15.11 -15.88 13.37
CA SER A 292 -15.51 -17.02 14.23
C SER A 292 -14.38 -18.00 14.61
N HIS A 293 -13.22 -17.85 13.99
CA HIS A 293 -12.01 -18.61 14.32
C HIS A 293 -11.08 -17.87 15.31
N ASP A 294 -11.58 -16.82 15.97
CA ASP A 294 -10.83 -15.95 16.87
C ASP A 294 -9.66 -15.20 16.20
N CYS A 295 -9.63 -15.15 14.86
CA CYS A 295 -8.68 -14.30 14.15
C CYS A 295 -9.09 -12.84 14.24
N GLN A 296 -8.12 -11.98 14.56
CA GLN A 296 -8.31 -10.54 14.70
C GLN A 296 -7.26 -9.80 13.88
N LEU A 297 -7.65 -8.67 13.28
CA LEU A 297 -6.71 -7.72 12.69
C LEU A 297 -6.45 -6.57 13.65
N ASP A 298 -5.25 -6.00 13.56
CA ASP A 298 -4.95 -4.74 14.23
C ASP A 298 -5.96 -3.68 13.81
N SER A 299 -6.35 -2.84 14.76
CA SER A 299 -7.32 -1.79 14.49
C SER A 299 -6.75 -0.74 13.53
N VAL A 300 -7.55 -0.36 12.53
CA VAL A 300 -7.22 0.70 11.58
C VAL A 300 -7.88 2.00 12.00
N GLU A 301 -7.13 3.10 11.97
CA GLU A 301 -7.56 4.41 12.40
C GLU A 301 -7.61 5.40 11.23
N PHE A 302 -8.68 6.20 11.20
CA PHE A 302 -8.86 7.34 10.30
C PHE A 302 -8.91 8.63 11.11
N LEU A 303 -8.03 9.58 10.78
CA LEU A 303 -8.02 10.91 11.37
C LEU A 303 -8.86 11.87 10.52
N ILE A 304 -9.76 12.62 11.18
CA ILE A 304 -10.71 13.50 10.52
C ILE A 304 -10.69 14.86 11.20
N SER A 305 -10.43 15.91 10.42
CA SER A 305 -10.47 17.29 10.90
C SER A 305 -11.61 18.04 10.20
N VAL A 306 -12.62 18.38 10.96
CA VAL A 306 -13.79 19.13 10.49
C VAL A 306 -13.63 20.59 10.86
N SER A 307 -13.55 21.48 9.87
CA SER A 307 -13.43 22.91 10.09
C SER A 307 -14.79 23.61 10.13
N GLU A 308 -14.82 24.80 10.72
CA GLU A 308 -15.97 25.69 10.67
C GLU A 308 -16.23 26.20 9.25
N SER A 309 -17.46 26.66 9.00
CA SER A 309 -17.75 27.48 7.85
C SER A 309 -16.87 28.73 7.86
N MET A 310 -16.66 29.34 6.71
CA MET A 310 -15.81 30.52 6.58
C MET A 310 -16.43 31.53 5.61
N LEU A 311 -16.30 32.80 5.95
CA LEU A 311 -16.68 33.90 5.06
C LEU A 311 -15.70 35.06 5.25
N THR A 312 -14.94 35.37 4.19
CA THR A 312 -13.97 36.48 4.17
C THR A 312 -14.30 37.43 3.06
N VAL A 313 -14.17 38.73 3.32
CA VAL A 313 -14.52 39.79 2.39
C VAL A 313 -13.25 40.53 1.98
N PRO A 314 -12.95 40.64 0.66
CA PRO A 314 -11.83 41.44 0.19
C PRO A 314 -12.11 42.94 0.43
N ASN A 315 -11.06 43.75 0.46
CA ASN A 315 -11.14 45.19 0.68
C ASN A 315 -10.93 46.04 -0.59
N VAL A 316 -10.62 45.38 -1.71
CA VAL A 316 -10.38 46.01 -3.01
C VAL A 316 -10.74 45.06 -4.15
N PHE A 317 -11.21 45.59 -5.27
CA PHE A 317 -11.35 44.89 -6.53
C PHE A 317 -11.08 45.83 -7.70
N THR A 318 -10.69 45.23 -8.85
CA THR A 318 -10.16 45.97 -9.98
C THR A 318 -10.83 45.52 -11.29
N PRO A 319 -12.06 45.98 -11.58
CA PRO A 319 -12.80 45.56 -12.76
C PRO A 319 -12.22 46.23 -14.03
N ASN A 320 -11.07 45.71 -14.49
CA ASN A 320 -10.34 46.18 -15.66
C ASN A 320 -10.37 45.18 -16.82
N GLY A 321 -10.95 43.98 -16.60
CA GLY A 321 -11.11 42.94 -17.62
C GLY A 321 -9.86 42.11 -17.86
N ASP A 322 -8.92 42.06 -16.92
CA ASP A 322 -7.70 41.25 -17.00
C ASP A 322 -7.90 39.82 -16.46
N GLY A 323 -9.08 39.48 -15.93
CA GLY A 323 -9.42 38.21 -15.35
C GLY A 323 -9.03 38.04 -13.88
N MET A 324 -8.43 39.07 -13.25
CA MET A 324 -8.02 39.06 -11.86
C MET A 324 -8.75 40.15 -11.06
N ASN A 325 -9.47 39.75 -10.01
CA ASN A 325 -10.22 40.64 -9.13
C ASN A 325 -11.21 41.56 -9.85
N ASP A 326 -11.73 41.14 -11.00
CA ASP A 326 -12.69 41.92 -11.80
C ASP A 326 -14.06 42.03 -11.14
N GLU A 327 -14.34 41.16 -10.13
CA GLU A 327 -15.57 41.21 -9.37
C GLU A 327 -15.29 41.35 -7.87
N PHE A 328 -16.12 42.13 -7.18
CA PHE A 328 -16.20 42.10 -5.72
C PHE A 328 -16.88 40.81 -5.31
N ARG A 329 -16.10 39.76 -4.99
CA ARG A 329 -16.54 38.42 -4.64
C ARG A 329 -16.03 38.07 -3.27
N VAL A 330 -16.89 37.45 -2.45
CA VAL A 330 -16.48 36.92 -1.14
C VAL A 330 -15.70 35.59 -1.31
N VAL A 331 -14.78 35.31 -0.39
CA VAL A 331 -14.17 33.98 -0.23
C VAL A 331 -14.97 33.24 0.85
N TYR A 332 -15.47 32.08 0.53
CA TYR A 332 -16.38 31.37 1.41
C TYR A 332 -16.18 29.86 1.41
N ARG A 333 -16.63 29.22 2.47
CA ARG A 333 -16.68 27.77 2.60
C ARG A 333 -17.91 27.39 3.44
N SER A 334 -18.64 26.38 2.97
CA SER A 334 -19.81 25.82 3.68
C SER A 334 -20.83 26.86 4.10
N ILE A 335 -21.19 27.80 3.22
CA ILE A 335 -22.25 28.79 3.42
C ILE A 335 -23.54 28.26 2.79
N LYS A 336 -24.61 28.08 3.59
CA LYS A 336 -25.93 27.61 3.13
C LYS A 336 -26.88 28.72 2.76
N GLU A 337 -26.75 29.90 3.38
CA GLU A 337 -27.54 31.08 3.10
C GLU A 337 -26.63 32.30 3.01
N PHE A 338 -26.85 33.15 2.03
CA PHE A 338 -26.03 34.33 1.81
C PHE A 338 -26.84 35.47 1.23
N HIS A 339 -26.61 36.68 1.71
CA HIS A 339 -27.14 37.89 1.11
C HIS A 339 -26.16 39.04 1.34
N CYS A 340 -25.74 39.70 0.26
CA CYS A 340 -24.90 40.86 0.30
C CYS A 340 -25.59 42.04 -0.38
N TRP A 341 -25.49 43.18 0.26
CA TRP A 341 -25.93 44.47 -0.28
C TRP A 341 -24.72 45.42 -0.39
N VAL A 342 -24.62 46.15 -1.50
CA VAL A 342 -23.60 47.18 -1.72
C VAL A 342 -24.27 48.54 -1.81
N TYR A 343 -23.69 49.53 -1.14
CA TYR A 343 -24.16 50.89 -1.05
C TYR A 343 -23.07 51.88 -1.49
N ASN A 344 -23.49 52.98 -2.12
CA ASN A 344 -22.58 54.11 -2.39
C ASN A 344 -22.36 54.94 -1.10
N ARG A 345 -21.49 55.98 -1.21
CA ARG A 345 -21.16 56.91 -0.10
C ARG A 345 -22.36 57.68 0.49
N TRP A 346 -23.46 57.76 -0.26
CA TRP A 346 -24.69 58.44 0.19
C TRP A 346 -25.73 57.47 0.79
N GLY A 347 -25.39 56.21 0.90
CA GLY A 347 -26.26 55.16 1.46
C GLY A 347 -27.31 54.61 0.49
N HIS A 348 -27.22 54.94 -0.82
CA HIS A 348 -28.08 54.32 -1.82
C HIS A 348 -27.56 52.92 -2.18
N LYS A 349 -28.46 51.92 -2.16
CA LYS A 349 -28.16 50.57 -2.58
C LYS A 349 -27.87 50.57 -4.10
N VAL A 350 -26.72 50.02 -4.50
CA VAL A 350 -26.27 49.97 -5.89
C VAL A 350 -26.25 48.58 -6.46
N TYR A 351 -26.09 47.56 -5.61
CA TYR A 351 -26.09 46.15 -6.02
C TYR A 351 -26.52 45.25 -4.87
N GLU A 352 -27.04 44.06 -5.20
CA GLU A 352 -27.31 43.00 -4.24
C GLU A 352 -27.28 41.63 -4.91
N TRP A 353 -26.88 40.61 -4.15
CA TRP A 353 -26.91 39.21 -4.62
C TRP A 353 -27.03 38.28 -3.45
N THR A 354 -27.47 37.00 -3.75
CA THR A 354 -27.75 35.96 -2.74
C THR A 354 -26.96 34.68 -2.97
N ASP A 355 -26.18 34.58 -4.04
CA ASP A 355 -25.34 33.44 -4.34
C ASP A 355 -23.88 33.79 -4.04
N PRO A 356 -23.23 33.22 -3.01
CA PRO A 356 -21.88 33.60 -2.64
C PRO A 356 -20.84 33.32 -3.74
N ALA A 357 -21.16 32.44 -4.72
CA ALA A 357 -20.30 32.19 -5.88
C ALA A 357 -20.26 33.32 -6.87
N LYS A 358 -21.22 34.25 -6.83
CA LYS A 358 -21.29 35.45 -7.67
C LYS A 358 -20.68 36.66 -6.98
N GLY A 359 -20.47 37.69 -7.74
CA GLY A 359 -19.93 38.97 -7.26
C GLY A 359 -20.54 40.19 -7.94
N TRP A 360 -20.11 41.38 -7.53
CA TRP A 360 -20.43 42.62 -8.20
C TRP A 360 -19.29 43.02 -9.14
N ASP A 361 -19.60 43.16 -10.40
CA ASP A 361 -18.66 43.52 -11.49
C ASP A 361 -18.30 45.04 -11.53
N GLY A 362 -18.73 45.82 -10.56
CA GLY A 362 -18.49 47.24 -10.54
C GLY A 362 -19.35 48.03 -11.52
N THR A 363 -20.49 47.49 -11.97
CA THR A 363 -21.47 48.24 -12.79
C THR A 363 -22.73 48.62 -11.99
N ILE A 364 -23.35 49.70 -12.37
CA ILE A 364 -24.63 50.18 -11.83
C ILE A 364 -25.55 50.45 -13.01
N GLY A 365 -26.66 49.73 -13.14
CA GLY A 365 -27.56 49.86 -14.28
C GLY A 365 -26.90 49.63 -15.63
N GLY A 366 -25.93 48.73 -15.71
CA GLY A 366 -25.16 48.40 -16.93
C GLY A 366 -24.07 49.42 -17.32
N LYS A 367 -23.81 50.40 -16.47
CA LYS A 367 -22.73 51.40 -16.69
C LYS A 367 -21.65 51.25 -15.62
N PRO A 368 -20.37 51.45 -15.95
CA PRO A 368 -19.29 51.42 -14.98
C PRO A 368 -19.55 52.38 -13.80
N ALA A 369 -19.47 51.87 -12.59
CA ALA A 369 -19.52 52.64 -11.36
C ALA A 369 -18.26 53.51 -11.22
N ALA A 370 -18.36 54.65 -10.54
CA ALA A 370 -17.21 55.50 -10.26
C ALA A 370 -16.20 54.84 -9.34
N GLU A 371 -14.93 55.12 -9.53
CA GLU A 371 -13.89 54.67 -8.61
C GLU A 371 -14.09 55.28 -7.22
N GLY A 372 -13.71 54.51 -6.18
CA GLY A 372 -13.79 54.94 -4.81
C GLY A 372 -14.34 53.89 -3.87
N ALA A 373 -14.67 54.31 -2.66
CA ALA A 373 -15.18 53.45 -1.62
C ALA A 373 -16.69 53.21 -1.77
N TYR A 374 -17.07 51.95 -1.69
CA TYR A 374 -18.44 51.46 -1.53
C TYR A 374 -18.55 50.75 -0.21
N TYR A 375 -19.75 50.63 0.31
CA TYR A 375 -20.00 49.99 1.60
C TYR A 375 -20.83 48.74 1.39
N TYR A 376 -20.50 47.67 2.12
CA TYR A 376 -21.26 46.46 2.05
C TYR A 376 -21.89 46.08 3.40
N VAL A 377 -22.99 45.35 3.33
CA VAL A 377 -23.58 44.63 4.43
C VAL A 377 -23.80 43.21 3.96
N ILE A 378 -23.31 42.24 4.74
CA ILE A 378 -23.46 40.82 4.45
C ILE A 378 -24.15 40.16 5.61
N ARG A 379 -25.11 39.27 5.31
CA ARG A 379 -25.68 38.30 6.22
C ARG A 379 -25.56 36.93 5.60
N ALA A 380 -25.01 35.99 6.36
CA ALA A 380 -24.87 34.64 5.89
C ALA A 380 -24.99 33.63 7.04
N LEU A 381 -25.38 32.42 6.69
CA LEU A 381 -25.39 31.27 7.59
C LEU A 381 -24.50 30.18 7.01
N GLY A 382 -23.60 29.68 7.83
CA GLY A 382 -22.83 28.48 7.56
C GLY A 382 -23.70 27.22 7.70
N THR A 383 -23.22 26.12 7.14
CA THR A 383 -23.88 24.83 7.28
C THR A 383 -23.77 24.24 8.70
N ASP A 384 -22.84 24.76 9.49
CA ASP A 384 -22.59 24.49 10.90
C ASP A 384 -23.39 25.40 11.85
N ALA A 385 -24.16 26.34 11.33
CA ALA A 385 -25.10 27.13 12.15
C ALA A 385 -26.24 26.26 12.65
N GLU A 386 -26.65 26.47 13.89
CA GLU A 386 -27.84 25.82 14.47
C GLU A 386 -29.08 26.00 13.56
N SER A 387 -29.89 24.93 13.43
CA SER A 387 -31.00 24.86 12.48
C SER A 387 -32.06 25.93 12.66
N ASP A 388 -32.20 26.50 13.89
CA ASP A 388 -33.24 27.47 14.24
C ASP A 388 -32.81 28.92 14.03
N TYR A 389 -31.57 29.14 13.58
CA TYR A 389 -31.08 30.48 13.30
C TYR A 389 -31.51 30.92 11.90
N MET A 390 -32.74 31.46 11.81
CA MET A 390 -33.18 32.14 10.59
C MET A 390 -32.55 33.52 10.49
N LEU A 391 -32.23 33.98 9.26
CA LEU A 391 -31.86 35.39 8.99
C LEU A 391 -33.00 36.31 9.31
N LYS A 392 -33.34 36.46 10.61
CA LYS A 392 -34.35 37.42 11.04
C LYS A 392 -33.84 38.84 10.74
N PRO A 393 -34.70 39.75 10.22
CA PRO A 393 -34.32 41.14 10.10
C PRO A 393 -34.07 41.67 11.53
N VAL A 394 -32.80 41.89 11.84
CA VAL A 394 -32.44 42.55 13.11
C VAL A 394 -32.70 44.03 12.91
N TYR A 395 -33.81 44.49 13.45
CA TYR A 395 -34.03 45.91 13.66
C TYR A 395 -32.95 46.44 14.59
N THR A 396 -32.22 47.44 14.11
CA THR A 396 -31.07 48.09 14.73
C THR A 396 -31.39 48.67 16.08
N LYS A 397 -31.31 47.87 17.16
CA LYS A 397 -30.91 48.37 18.47
C LYS A 397 -29.43 48.07 18.62
N LYS A 398 -28.64 49.07 19.02
CA LYS A 398 -27.24 48.96 19.35
C LYS A 398 -26.99 47.68 20.18
N LEU A 399 -26.70 46.58 19.52
CA LEU A 399 -26.20 45.38 20.18
C LEU A 399 -24.76 45.69 20.60
N LYS A 400 -24.49 45.66 21.89
CA LYS A 400 -23.13 45.48 22.39
C LYS A 400 -22.53 44.28 21.59
N LYS A 401 -21.25 44.34 21.29
CA LYS A 401 -20.48 43.28 20.59
C LYS A 401 -20.79 41.91 21.25
N GLN A 402 -21.87 41.30 20.80
CA GLN A 402 -22.32 40.00 21.28
C GLN A 402 -21.63 39.02 20.33
N GLU A 403 -20.89 38.07 20.84
CA GLU A 403 -20.31 37.02 20.05
C GLU A 403 -21.44 36.30 19.32
N LEU A 404 -21.36 36.29 18.00
CA LEU A 404 -22.33 35.58 17.17
C LEU A 404 -22.10 34.09 17.34
N PRO A 405 -23.14 33.26 17.29
CA PRO A 405 -23.00 31.81 17.30
C PRO A 405 -22.14 31.33 16.12
N ILE A 406 -21.54 30.13 16.24
CA ILE A 406 -20.79 29.50 15.17
C ILE A 406 -21.64 29.44 13.91
N GLY A 407 -21.03 29.72 12.75
CA GLY A 407 -21.69 29.70 11.44
C GLY A 407 -22.63 30.90 11.17
N VAL A 408 -22.74 31.87 12.06
CA VAL A 408 -23.56 33.07 11.83
C VAL A 408 -22.68 34.25 11.48
N TYR A 409 -22.91 34.85 10.29
CA TYR A 409 -22.13 35.97 9.77
C TYR A 409 -22.98 37.21 9.61
N GLN A 410 -22.58 38.31 10.25
CA GLN A 410 -23.10 39.67 10.06
C GLN A 410 -21.91 40.60 9.87
N LEU A 411 -21.58 40.87 8.63
CA LEU A 411 -20.40 41.65 8.26
C LEU A 411 -20.81 42.96 7.65
N SER A 412 -20.08 44.01 7.95
CA SER A 412 -20.21 45.31 7.28
C SER A 412 -18.86 45.97 7.20
N GLY A 413 -18.62 46.64 6.11
CA GLY A 413 -17.34 47.28 5.85
C GLY A 413 -17.37 48.10 4.56
N HIS A 414 -16.19 48.45 4.06
CA HIS A 414 -16.02 49.09 2.79
C HIS A 414 -15.17 48.27 1.84
N ILE A 415 -15.41 48.48 0.55
CA ILE A 415 -14.66 47.93 -0.56
C ILE A 415 -14.23 49.05 -1.48
N ASN A 416 -12.99 49.06 -1.91
CA ASN A 416 -12.48 50.04 -2.86
C ASN A 416 -12.57 49.50 -4.29
N LEU A 417 -13.24 50.24 -5.17
CA LEU A 417 -13.28 50.03 -6.59
C LEU A 417 -12.16 50.84 -7.22
N ILE A 418 -11.21 50.20 -7.87
CA ILE A 418 -10.08 50.80 -8.56
C ILE A 418 -10.04 50.27 -9.99
N ARG A 419 -9.99 51.19 -10.98
CA ARG A 419 -9.91 50.78 -12.39
C ARG A 419 -8.54 51.13 -12.97
N GLY A 420 -7.47 50.92 -12.34
CA GLY A 420 -6.10 51.17 -12.79
C GLY A 420 -6.03 51.92 -14.09
N GLY A 421 -5.55 53.14 -14.09
CA GLY A 421 -5.38 53.94 -15.33
C GLY A 421 -4.47 53.19 -16.30
N LYS A 422 -4.84 53.19 -17.60
CA LYS A 422 -3.99 52.76 -18.71
C LYS A 422 -2.69 53.52 -18.72
#